data_f6774bc48d9eda8bcea988cdffb68470
#
_entry.id   f6774bc48d9eda8bcea988cdffb68470
#
_cell.length_a   1.000
_cell.length_b   1.000
_cell.length_c   1.000
_cell.angle_alpha   90.00
_cell.angle_beta   90.00
_cell.angle_gamma   90.00
#
_symmetry.space_group_name_H-M   'P 1'
#
loop_
_entity.id
_entity.type
_entity.pdbx_description
1 polymer ?
#
loop_
_entity_poly.entity_id
_entity_poly.type
_entity_poly.pdbx_seq_one_letter_code
_entity_poly.pdbx_strand_id
1 'polypeptide(L)'
;MPSENNSEVNYELFEDKKAIKFMDNHSDDEKLIRGIHGKYYQLAIDQHKEAESSFKSRKCPKCKKTRVGDYRIIYFINESTKEVEIIDIGPRRSIYKKWN
;
A
#
# COMPACT_ATOMS: atom_id res chain seq x y z
N MET A 1 3.44 -12.73 -27.43
CA MET A 1 3.28 -12.67 -26.80
C MET A 1 3.21 -12.50 -26.04
N PRO A 2 3.37 -12.38 -26.08
CA PRO A 2 3.35 -12.21 -25.14
C PRO A 2 3.32 -12.34 -24.27
N SER A 3 3.26 -12.25 -24.24
CA SER A 3 3.25 -12.34 -23.32
C SER A 3 3.32 -12.56 -22.51
N GLU A 4 3.40 -12.57 -22.61
CA GLU A 4 3.44 -12.73 -21.84
C GLU A 4 3.29 -12.75 -20.88
N ASN A 5 3.23 -12.35 -20.86
CA ASN A 5 3.08 -12.30 -19.99
C ASN A 5 2.63 -12.68 -19.15
N ASN A 6 2.50 -12.85 -19.12
CA ASN A 6 1.92 -13.32 -18.67
C ASN A 6 1.55 -14.03 -17.63
N SER A 7 2.01 -14.39 -17.55
CA SER A 7 1.85 -15.25 -16.41
C SER A 7 1.74 -14.51 -15.12
N GLU A 8 2.22 -13.34 -15.12
CA GLU A 8 2.08 -12.47 -13.94
C GLU A 8 0.72 -11.82 -13.92
N VAL A 9 0.07 -11.93 -12.79
CA VAL A 9 -1.22 -11.32 -12.58
C VAL A 9 -1.02 -10.02 -11.82
N ASN A 10 -1.33 -8.91 -12.46
CA ASN A 10 -1.32 -7.63 -11.79
C ASN A 10 -2.59 -7.51 -10.97
N TYR A 11 -2.43 -7.14 -9.72
CA TYR A 11 -3.58 -6.89 -8.87
C TYR A 11 -4.06 -5.47 -9.11
N GLU A 12 -5.37 -5.27 -9.01
CA GLU A 12 -5.92 -3.93 -9.05
C GLU A 12 -5.72 -3.28 -7.71
N LEU A 13 -5.43 -1.97 -7.72
CA LEU A 13 -5.13 -1.25 -6.51
C LEU A 13 -6.18 -0.18 -6.27
N PHE A 14 -6.69 -0.13 -5.05
CA PHE A 14 -7.71 0.83 -4.63
C PHE A 14 -7.24 1.57 -3.40
N GLU A 15 -7.61 2.84 -3.32
CA GLU A 15 -7.32 3.66 -2.16
C GLU A 15 -8.58 3.88 -1.34
N ASP A 16 -8.49 3.61 -0.04
CA ASP A 16 -9.55 3.95 0.88
C ASP A 16 -9.56 5.45 1.14
N LYS A 17 -10.63 5.93 1.75
CA LYS A 17 -10.80 7.35 2.02
C LYS A 17 -9.62 7.98 2.73
N LYS A 18 -9.06 7.29 3.72
CA LYS A 18 -7.91 7.80 4.47
C LYS A 18 -6.70 7.98 3.59
N ALA A 19 -6.46 7.02 2.70
CA ALA A 19 -5.33 7.09 1.78
C ALA A 19 -5.53 8.21 0.77
N ILE A 20 -6.74 8.33 0.24
CA ILE A 20 -7.07 9.41 -0.70
C ILE A 20 -6.84 10.77 -0.05
N LYS A 21 -7.31 10.91 1.18
CA LYS A 21 -7.16 12.16 1.91
C LYS A 21 -5.69 12.49 2.14
N PHE A 22 -4.88 11.47 2.48
CA PHE A 22 -3.46 11.69 2.65
C PHE A 22 -2.82 12.18 1.36
N MET A 23 -3.13 11.52 0.24
CA MET A 23 -2.57 11.91 -1.04
C MET A 23 -2.96 13.34 -1.43
N ASP A 24 -4.22 13.70 -1.19
CA ASP A 24 -4.69 15.06 -1.48
C ASP A 24 -3.96 16.09 -0.62
N ASN A 25 -3.77 15.78 0.66
CA ASN A 25 -3.13 16.72 1.59
C ASN A 25 -1.63 16.88 1.32
N HIS A 26 -1.04 15.97 0.59
CA HIS A 26 0.40 15.99 0.29
C HIS A 26 0.69 16.12 -1.19
N SER A 27 -0.30 16.59 -1.96
CA SER A 27 -0.18 16.64 -3.42
C SER A 27 0.94 17.54 -3.92
N ASP A 28 1.38 18.49 -3.11
CA ASP A 28 2.49 19.38 -3.48
C ASP A 28 3.86 18.80 -3.13
N ASP A 29 3.91 17.69 -2.42
CA ASP A 29 5.17 17.01 -2.10
C ASP A 29 5.44 15.96 -3.18
N GLU A 30 6.03 16.42 -4.30
CA GLU A 30 6.20 15.56 -5.47
C GLU A 30 7.06 14.33 -5.19
N LYS A 31 8.10 14.50 -4.39
CA LYS A 31 8.99 13.39 -4.09
C LYS A 31 8.28 12.30 -3.31
N LEU A 32 7.49 12.69 -2.33
CA LEU A 32 6.71 11.75 -1.53
C LEU A 32 5.67 11.05 -2.38
N ILE A 33 4.91 11.80 -3.16
CA ILE A 33 3.85 11.25 -4.01
C ILE A 33 4.45 10.27 -5.03
N ARG A 34 5.58 10.63 -5.62
CA ARG A 34 6.25 9.76 -6.57
C ARG A 34 6.70 8.46 -5.90
N GLY A 35 7.24 8.57 -4.69
CA GLY A 35 7.66 7.39 -3.93
C GLY A 35 6.49 6.48 -3.61
N ILE A 36 5.35 7.06 -3.24
CA ILE A 36 4.15 6.29 -2.94
C ILE A 36 3.63 5.59 -4.19
N HIS A 37 3.58 6.30 -5.33
CA HIS A 37 3.14 5.69 -6.58
C HIS A 37 4.07 4.55 -7.02
N GLY A 38 5.37 4.71 -6.79
CA GLY A 38 6.32 3.65 -7.07
C GLY A 38 6.04 2.41 -6.23
N LYS A 39 5.70 2.62 -4.96
CA LYS A 39 5.37 1.51 -4.07
C LYS A 39 4.05 0.86 -4.48
N TYR A 40 3.06 1.66 -4.88
CA TYR A 40 1.80 1.14 -5.40
C TYR A 40 2.05 0.20 -6.59
N TYR A 41 2.91 0.63 -7.49
CA TYR A 41 3.24 -0.19 -8.65
C TYR A 41 3.84 -1.53 -8.22
N GLN A 42 4.77 -1.50 -7.27
CA GLN A 42 5.37 -2.73 -6.78
C GLN A 42 4.35 -3.65 -6.13
N LEU A 43 3.43 -3.07 -5.35
CA LEU A 43 2.39 -3.87 -4.70
C LEU A 43 1.45 -4.50 -5.72
N ALA A 44 1.21 -3.83 -6.84
CA ALA A 44 0.32 -4.36 -7.87
C ALA A 44 0.94 -5.54 -8.60
N ILE A 45 2.27 -5.57 -8.75
CA ILE A 45 2.93 -6.62 -9.51
C ILE A 45 3.55 -7.71 -8.63
N ASP A 46 3.90 -7.40 -7.38
CA ASP A 46 4.54 -8.38 -6.51
C ASP A 46 4.18 -8.09 -5.06
N GLN A 47 3.01 -8.54 -4.66
CA GLN A 47 2.44 -8.25 -3.35
C GLN A 47 3.27 -8.79 -2.21
N HIS A 48 3.86 -9.95 -2.40
CA HIS A 48 4.55 -10.65 -1.32
C HIS A 48 5.94 -10.09 -1.08
N LYS A 49 6.61 -9.70 -2.15
CA LYS A 49 7.97 -9.20 -2.05
C LYS A 49 8.05 -7.87 -1.31
N GLU A 50 7.02 -7.04 -1.47
CA GLU A 50 7.03 -5.70 -0.89
C GLU A 50 6.63 -5.66 0.57
N ALA A 51 6.11 -6.76 1.10
CA ALA A 51 5.73 -6.80 2.51
C ALA A 51 6.97 -6.82 3.39
N GLU A 52 7.11 -5.82 4.26
CA GLU A 52 8.22 -5.79 5.21
C GLU A 52 8.05 -6.87 6.26
N SER A 53 6.89 -6.91 6.85
CA SER A 53 6.55 -7.85 7.88
C SER A 53 5.06 -7.77 8.12
N SER A 54 4.51 -8.77 8.80
CA SER A 54 3.11 -8.71 9.16
C SER A 54 2.91 -7.56 10.13
N PHE A 55 1.86 -6.81 9.89
CA PHE A 55 1.50 -5.68 10.74
C PHE A 55 0.47 -6.18 11.75
N LYS A 56 0.87 -6.20 13.02
CA LYS A 56 -0.03 -6.71 14.07
C LYS A 56 -0.90 -5.58 14.58
N SER A 57 -2.08 -5.48 14.02
CA SER A 57 -3.03 -4.46 14.40
C SER A 57 -4.34 -5.13 14.83
N ARG A 58 -4.87 -4.69 15.96
CA ARG A 58 -6.17 -5.18 16.42
C ARG A 58 -7.28 -4.70 15.51
N LYS A 59 -7.10 -3.53 14.91
CA LYS A 59 -8.12 -2.92 14.05
C LYS A 59 -8.12 -3.51 12.66
N CYS A 60 -6.98 -4.08 12.25
CA CYS A 60 -6.87 -4.70 10.93
C CYS A 60 -5.90 -5.88 11.00
N PRO A 61 -6.37 -7.03 11.52
CA PRO A 61 -5.49 -8.18 11.71
C PRO A 61 -4.85 -8.70 10.42
N LYS A 62 -5.50 -8.47 9.28
CA LYS A 62 -5.00 -8.95 8.00
C LYS A 62 -4.15 -7.93 7.26
N CYS A 63 -4.01 -6.74 7.81
CA CYS A 63 -3.27 -5.69 7.14
C CYS A 63 -1.78 -5.95 7.18
N LYS A 64 -1.12 -5.44 6.16
CA LYS A 64 0.33 -5.44 6.04
C LYS A 64 0.81 -4.01 5.98
N LYS A 65 2.10 -3.83 6.11
CA LYS A 65 2.68 -2.49 6.03
C LYS A 65 3.90 -2.52 5.12
N THR A 66 4.12 -1.40 4.47
CA THR A 66 5.37 -1.16 3.77
C THR A 66 5.75 0.30 3.99
N ARG A 67 6.95 0.66 3.61
CA ARG A 67 7.45 2.00 3.90
C ARG A 67 7.82 2.79 2.66
N VAL A 68 7.68 4.10 2.78
CA VAL A 68 8.19 5.05 1.80
C VAL A 68 8.85 6.16 2.62
N GLY A 69 10.18 6.08 2.76
CA GLY A 69 10.90 7.02 3.62
C GLY A 69 10.43 6.91 5.07
N ASP A 70 10.04 8.04 5.63
CA ASP A 70 9.55 8.09 7.01
C ASP A 70 8.07 7.80 7.12
N TYR A 71 7.43 7.45 6.03
CA TYR A 71 6.01 7.18 5.99
C TYR A 71 5.75 5.69 5.87
N ARG A 72 4.55 5.30 6.26
CA ARG A 72 4.13 3.90 6.17
C ARG A 72 2.82 3.81 5.43
N ILE A 73 2.68 2.75 4.63
CA ILE A 73 1.45 2.44 3.92
C ILE A 73 0.88 1.19 4.55
N ILE A 74 -0.36 1.28 5.02
CA ILE A 74 -1.09 0.13 5.54
C ILE A 74 -1.98 -0.36 4.43
N TYR A 75 -1.89 -1.65 4.12
CA TYR A 75 -2.63 -2.19 2.99
C TYR A 75 -3.11 -3.62 3.28
N PHE A 76 -4.07 -4.05 2.49
CA PHE A 76 -4.63 -5.39 2.58
C PHE A 76 -4.65 -6.01 1.19
N ILE A 77 -4.25 -7.27 1.09
CA ILE A 77 -4.27 -8.01 -0.17
C ILE A 77 -5.44 -8.97 -0.15
N ASN A 78 -6.35 -8.78 -1.12
CA ASN A 78 -7.47 -9.69 -1.29
C ASN A 78 -7.12 -10.66 -2.41
N GLU A 79 -6.73 -11.88 -2.03
CA GLU A 79 -6.30 -12.88 -2.99
C GLU A 79 -7.45 -13.38 -3.86
N SER A 80 -8.66 -13.39 -3.31
CA SER A 80 -9.82 -13.87 -4.05
C SER A 80 -10.16 -12.98 -5.23
N THR A 81 -10.11 -11.67 -5.01
CA THR A 81 -10.48 -10.69 -6.03
C THR A 81 -9.28 -10.13 -6.78
N LYS A 82 -8.07 -10.49 -6.35
CA LYS A 82 -6.83 -9.97 -6.92
C LYS A 82 -6.76 -8.45 -6.80
N GLU A 83 -7.01 -7.98 -5.60
CA GLU A 83 -7.02 -6.54 -5.31
C GLU A 83 -6.09 -6.22 -4.15
N VAL A 84 -5.45 -5.04 -4.23
CA VAL A 84 -4.68 -4.47 -3.13
C VAL A 84 -5.42 -3.22 -2.68
N GLU A 85 -5.83 -3.21 -1.43
CA GLU A 85 -6.55 -2.08 -0.87
C GLU A 85 -5.61 -1.27 0.01
N ILE A 86 -5.40 -0.01 -0.33
CA ILE A 86 -4.57 0.89 0.46
C ILE A 86 -5.46 1.49 1.55
N ILE A 87 -5.22 1.08 2.77
CA ILE A 87 -6.08 1.42 3.90
C ILE A 87 -5.76 2.80 4.44
N ASP A 88 -4.47 3.07 4.65
CA ASP A 88 -4.07 4.34 5.25
C ASP A 88 -2.60 4.60 4.94
N ILE A 89 -2.22 5.87 4.98
CA ILE A 89 -0.83 6.29 4.81
C ILE A 89 -0.56 7.36 5.85
N GLY A 90 0.61 7.32 6.46
CA GLY A 90 0.97 8.34 7.41
C GLY A 90 2.37 8.18 7.94
N PRO A 91 2.83 9.16 8.71
CA PRO A 91 4.13 9.07 9.38
C PRO A 91 4.16 7.86 10.30
N ARG A 92 5.32 7.24 10.38
CA ARG A 92 5.51 6.01 11.14
C ARG A 92 4.89 6.04 12.54
N ARG A 93 5.20 7.09 13.30
CA ARG A 93 4.72 7.15 14.69
C ARG A 93 3.21 7.28 14.77
N SER A 94 2.66 8.17 13.97
CA SER A 94 1.22 8.46 14.01
C SER A 94 0.40 7.27 13.56
N ILE A 95 0.85 6.62 12.48
CA ILE A 95 0.05 5.55 11.89
C ILE A 95 0.02 4.33 12.79
N TYR A 96 1.12 4.04 13.48
CA TYR A 96 1.17 2.91 14.39
C TYR A 96 0.25 3.12 15.59
N LYS A 97 0.21 4.33 16.12
CA LYS A 97 -0.71 4.65 17.21
C LYS A 97 -2.15 4.50 16.77
N LYS A 98 -2.44 4.97 15.58
CA LYS A 98 -3.80 4.98 15.05
C LYS A 98 -4.34 3.57 14.84
N TRP A 99 -3.48 2.66 14.41
CA TRP A 99 -3.90 1.31 14.01
C TRP A 99 -3.60 0.22 15.03
N ASN A 100 -2.97 0.55 16.12
CA ASN A 100 -2.73 -0.43 17.19
C ASN A 100 -3.97 -0.70 18.01
#